data_c79db16e0245c004e4a484ef25d98f7b
#
_entry.id   c79db16e0245c004e4a484ef25d98f7b
#
_cell.length_a   1.000
_cell.length_b   1.000
_cell.length_c   1.000
_cell.angle_alpha   90.00
_cell.angle_beta   90.00
_cell.angle_gamma   90.00
#
_symmetry.space_group_name_H-M   'P 1'
#
loop_
_entity.id
_entity.type
_entity.pdbx_description
1 polymer ?
#
loop_
_entity_poly.entity_id
_entity_poly.type
_entity_poly.pdbx_seq_one_letter_code
_entity_poly.pdbx_strand_id
1 'polypeptide(L)'
;MRQVDRRKFVSGIGAATLAGVAGCSGGSDGDSSGDSGGSDDSSGDSSGDSSGDSGGDGGDSGSDAPAHTDPSTYPDFDPSSPEFPQLLSTLLDAGFETGAMSDLERMQENPRDEPRYGQAVAETPDDESEWLDPDTLEFSLTPTEDPTVYEETLRPLLDNIEEETGKSVNYASLDSYAAQVEAMRSERLHLAGFSTGAVPYAVNIANAVPFSVQIDGSGENGSFGYRLWLITQVDNPDIGSLEDLKGDPKQNVAHADPSSNSGNLAPRALFANQGVVPEEDYEVSYSGGHQQSSLGVANDDYEAAPVCSTCIARVIRDDQIDPTQLKCIWASDPFPTTAFSYVNTLHPDIQEGVRRAFLDYDYQGTTIAEEFEGRGTWVEIDYATVWDIILQIQESLEVEYNTGDLEE
;
A
#
# COMPACT_ATOMS: atom_id res chain seq x y z
N MET A 1 25.13 12.67 -6.11
CA MET A 1 23.68 12.92 -6.15
C MET A 1 23.39 14.41 -6.18
N ARG A 2 22.30 14.87 -6.78
CA ARG A 2 21.95 16.29 -6.78
C ARG A 2 20.88 16.54 -5.73
N GLN A 3 21.13 17.45 -4.81
CA GLN A 3 20.12 17.92 -3.86
C GLN A 3 19.02 18.68 -4.64
N VAL A 4 17.77 18.30 -4.44
CA VAL A 4 16.61 18.88 -5.13
C VAL A 4 15.90 19.82 -4.16
N ASP A 5 15.87 21.12 -4.48
CA ASP A 5 15.17 22.12 -3.66
C ASP A 5 13.65 22.02 -3.88
N ARG A 6 12.98 21.30 -3.02
CA ARG A 6 11.53 20.99 -3.09
C ARG A 6 10.62 22.03 -2.47
N ARG A 7 11.13 23.11 -1.92
CA ARG A 7 10.31 24.21 -1.35
C ARG A 7 9.42 24.94 -2.39
N LYS A 8 9.45 24.52 -3.66
CA LYS A 8 8.69 25.15 -4.75
C LYS A 8 7.43 24.37 -5.19
N PHE A 9 7.12 23.24 -4.58
CA PHE A 9 6.03 22.37 -5.08
C PHE A 9 4.63 22.71 -4.57
N VAL A 10 4.47 23.60 -3.59
CA VAL A 10 3.16 23.90 -2.96
C VAL A 10 2.52 25.20 -3.49
N SER A 11 3.08 25.89 -4.49
CA SER A 11 2.54 27.18 -4.94
C SER A 11 2.55 27.32 -6.46
N GLY A 12 1.68 26.63 -7.16
CA GLY A 12 1.61 26.69 -8.62
C GLY A 12 0.25 26.37 -9.25
N ILE A 13 -0.88 26.77 -8.65
CA ILE A 13 -2.14 26.90 -9.39
C ILE A 13 -2.20 28.32 -9.92
N GLY A 14 -1.74 28.53 -11.14
CA GLY A 14 -1.74 29.81 -11.82
C GLY A 14 -1.94 29.64 -13.32
N ALA A 15 -3.15 29.97 -13.76
CA ALA A 15 -3.65 30.07 -15.11
C ALA A 15 -2.61 30.35 -16.21
N ALA A 16 -2.50 29.48 -17.21
CA ALA A 16 -1.86 29.75 -18.47
C ALA A 16 -2.90 30.03 -19.57
N THR A 17 -2.96 31.28 -19.96
CA THR A 17 -3.72 31.82 -21.07
C THR A 17 -3.14 31.34 -22.41
N LEU A 18 -4.03 30.94 -23.31
CA LEU A 18 -3.82 30.66 -24.72
C LEU A 18 -3.21 31.85 -25.46
N ALA A 19 -2.16 31.62 -26.24
CA ALA A 19 -1.77 32.47 -27.36
C ALA A 19 -1.41 31.56 -28.54
N GLY A 20 -2.22 31.62 -29.58
CA GLY A 20 -2.04 30.88 -30.82
C GLY A 20 -0.96 31.44 -31.72
N VAL A 21 -0.38 30.60 -32.54
CA VAL A 21 0.25 30.98 -33.82
C VAL A 21 -0.15 29.99 -34.89
N ALA A 22 -0.68 30.56 -35.98
CA ALA A 22 -1.10 29.91 -37.20
C ALA A 22 0.08 29.62 -38.15
N GLY A 23 -0.04 28.60 -38.96
CA GLY A 23 0.86 28.38 -40.13
C GLY A 23 0.47 27.19 -41.02
N CYS A 24 -0.23 27.49 -42.07
CA CYS A 24 -0.51 26.81 -43.36
C CYS A 24 0.43 25.64 -43.77
N SER A 25 0.01 24.61 -44.55
CA SER A 25 -0.75 24.62 -45.83
C SER A 25 -0.82 23.21 -46.43
N GLY A 26 -1.88 22.97 -47.25
CA GLY A 26 -1.96 22.05 -48.39
C GLY A 26 -2.58 20.71 -48.08
N GLY A 27 -3.71 20.31 -48.56
CA GLY A 27 -4.40 20.45 -49.81
C GLY A 27 -4.73 19.05 -50.32
N SER A 28 -5.96 18.75 -50.50
CA SER A 28 -6.71 18.24 -51.65
C SER A 28 -7.84 17.23 -51.31
N ASP A 29 -9.04 17.71 -51.58
CA ASP A 29 -10.17 17.16 -52.32
C ASP A 29 -10.65 15.71 -52.17
N GLY A 30 -11.95 15.62 -51.91
CA GLY A 30 -12.72 14.38 -52.06
C GLY A 30 -14.16 14.49 -51.57
N ASP A 31 -14.99 15.01 -52.41
CA ASP A 31 -16.43 15.25 -52.50
C ASP A 31 -17.29 14.01 -52.18
N SER A 32 -18.44 14.19 -51.57
CA SER A 32 -19.84 13.93 -52.00
C SER A 32 -20.77 13.58 -50.83
N SER A 33 -21.65 14.51 -50.50
CA SER A 33 -23.11 14.57 -50.71
C SER A 33 -24.01 13.46 -50.16
N GLY A 34 -25.06 13.93 -49.45
CA GLY A 34 -26.38 13.29 -49.31
C GLY A 34 -26.90 13.29 -47.88
N ASP A 35 -27.64 14.20 -47.45
CA ASP A 35 -29.00 14.72 -47.62
C ASP A 35 -30.05 14.01 -46.75
N SER A 36 -30.84 14.86 -46.05
CA SER A 36 -32.22 14.75 -45.52
C SER A 36 -32.46 13.74 -44.38
N GLY A 37 -33.13 14.07 -43.33
CA GLY A 37 -34.18 15.01 -43.00
C GLY A 37 -35.05 14.45 -41.90
N GLY A 38 -35.65 15.37 -41.13
CA GLY A 38 -37.00 15.26 -40.56
C GLY A 38 -37.15 14.95 -39.09
N SER A 39 -37.33 15.98 -38.27
CA SER A 39 -38.47 16.37 -37.41
C SER A 39 -39.35 15.22 -36.86
N ASP A 40 -39.68 15.18 -35.56
CA ASP A 40 -40.72 15.97 -34.88
C ASP A 40 -40.88 15.53 -33.41
N ASP A 41 -40.95 16.53 -32.58
CA ASP A 41 -41.80 16.80 -31.42
C ASP A 41 -42.68 15.70 -30.83
N SER A 42 -42.64 15.56 -29.48
CA SER A 42 -43.77 15.80 -28.62
C SER A 42 -43.47 15.68 -27.12
N SER A 43 -43.85 16.76 -26.48
CA SER A 43 -44.03 17.04 -25.02
C SER A 43 -44.99 16.06 -24.34
N GLY A 44 -44.71 15.78 -23.06
CA GLY A 44 -45.63 15.09 -22.15
C GLY A 44 -45.28 15.37 -20.69
N ASP A 45 -45.85 16.45 -20.20
CA ASP A 45 -45.91 16.89 -18.79
C ASP A 45 -46.90 16.00 -18.03
N SER A 46 -46.55 15.52 -16.81
CA SER A 46 -47.51 15.30 -15.75
C SER A 46 -46.85 15.17 -14.38
N SER A 47 -47.05 16.18 -13.61
CA SER A 47 -46.94 16.31 -12.16
C SER A 47 -47.75 15.25 -11.39
N GLY A 48 -47.16 14.75 -10.33
CA GLY A 48 -47.83 13.89 -9.33
C GLY A 48 -47.16 14.04 -7.97
N ASP A 49 -47.65 15.00 -7.22
CA ASP A 49 -47.41 15.25 -5.80
C ASP A 49 -48.07 14.13 -4.95
N SER A 50 -47.34 13.51 -4.03
CA SER A 50 -47.92 12.96 -2.82
C SER A 50 -46.88 12.77 -1.72
N SER A 51 -46.96 13.68 -0.77
CA SER A 51 -46.41 13.58 0.57
C SER A 51 -46.87 12.34 1.32
N GLY A 52 -45.91 11.64 1.93
CA GLY A 52 -46.10 10.55 2.87
C GLY A 52 -44.97 10.55 3.89
N ASP A 53 -45.20 11.33 4.95
CA ASP A 53 -44.44 11.28 6.20
C ASP A 53 -44.71 9.93 6.89
N SER A 54 -43.66 9.19 7.17
CA SER A 54 -43.62 8.19 8.24
C SER A 54 -42.18 8.03 8.73
N GLY A 55 -41.94 8.66 9.89
CA GLY A 55 -40.77 8.43 10.70
C GLY A 55 -40.59 6.95 11.03
N GLY A 56 -39.49 6.39 10.57
CA GLY A 56 -38.90 5.14 11.00
C GLY A 56 -37.52 5.47 11.53
N ASP A 57 -37.42 5.52 12.86
CA ASP A 57 -36.15 5.44 13.56
C ASP A 57 -35.55 4.08 13.25
N GLY A 58 -34.81 4.02 12.16
CA GLY A 58 -33.95 2.92 11.77
C GLY A 58 -32.55 3.31 12.19
N GLY A 59 -32.11 2.76 13.32
CA GLY A 59 -30.72 2.85 13.73
C GLY A 59 -29.86 2.48 12.53
N ASP A 60 -29.10 3.42 12.07
CA ASP A 60 -27.99 3.22 11.16
C ASP A 60 -26.96 2.37 11.92
N SER A 61 -27.13 1.06 11.84
CA SER A 61 -26.01 0.15 12.01
C SER A 61 -25.20 0.25 10.74
N GLY A 62 -24.50 1.40 10.60
CA GLY A 62 -23.44 1.51 9.62
C GLY A 62 -22.50 0.36 9.91
N SER A 63 -22.39 -0.57 8.98
CA SER A 63 -21.39 -1.62 9.07
C SER A 63 -20.04 -0.91 9.18
N ASP A 64 -19.31 -1.13 10.28
CA ASP A 64 -17.94 -0.65 10.48
C ASP A 64 -16.95 -1.33 9.51
N ALA A 65 -17.44 -1.77 8.36
CA ALA A 65 -16.65 -2.40 7.33
C ALA A 65 -15.61 -1.41 6.75
N PRO A 66 -14.36 -1.82 6.60
CA PRO A 66 -13.34 -1.00 5.97
C PRO A 66 -13.78 -0.46 4.61
N ALA A 67 -13.38 0.77 4.28
CA ALA A 67 -13.80 1.45 3.06
C ALA A 67 -13.38 0.72 1.78
N HIS A 68 -12.29 -0.02 1.80
CA HIS A 68 -11.75 -0.76 0.65
C HIS A 68 -12.22 -2.22 0.66
N THR A 69 -13.47 -2.46 0.30
CA THR A 69 -14.07 -3.81 0.37
C THR A 69 -14.44 -4.38 -0.98
N ASP A 70 -14.52 -3.54 -2.01
CA ASP A 70 -15.05 -3.96 -3.31
C ASP A 70 -14.06 -3.66 -4.44
N PRO A 71 -13.41 -4.70 -5.01
CA PRO A 71 -12.52 -4.54 -6.14
C PRO A 71 -13.22 -4.02 -7.40
N SER A 72 -14.55 -4.11 -7.50
CA SER A 72 -15.34 -3.57 -8.62
C SER A 72 -15.28 -2.04 -8.73
N THR A 73 -14.78 -1.35 -7.69
CA THR A 73 -14.53 0.10 -7.75
C THR A 73 -13.32 0.48 -8.59
N TYR A 74 -12.51 -0.49 -9.03
CA TYR A 74 -11.39 -0.25 -9.92
C TYR A 74 -11.81 -0.20 -11.37
N PRO A 75 -11.47 0.85 -12.12
CA PRO A 75 -11.83 0.94 -13.53
C PRO A 75 -11.18 -0.15 -14.39
N ASP A 76 -10.03 -0.67 -13.96
CA ASP A 76 -9.21 -1.61 -14.73
C ASP A 76 -9.29 -3.06 -14.22
N PHE A 77 -10.01 -3.30 -13.13
CA PHE A 77 -10.19 -4.64 -12.55
C PHE A 77 -11.68 -4.94 -12.38
N ASP A 78 -12.28 -5.54 -13.39
CA ASP A 78 -13.72 -5.88 -13.40
C ASP A 78 -13.92 -7.38 -13.10
N PRO A 79 -14.34 -7.75 -11.89
CA PRO A 79 -14.61 -9.14 -11.52
C PRO A 79 -15.80 -9.75 -12.29
N SER A 80 -16.63 -8.93 -12.92
CA SER A 80 -17.75 -9.41 -13.76
C SER A 80 -17.32 -9.68 -15.20
N SER A 81 -16.10 -9.32 -15.59
CA SER A 81 -15.54 -9.60 -16.91
C SER A 81 -15.46 -11.11 -17.13
N PRO A 82 -15.77 -11.62 -18.35
CA PRO A 82 -15.57 -13.02 -18.66
C PRO A 82 -14.07 -13.44 -18.64
N GLU A 83 -13.15 -12.50 -18.62
CA GLU A 83 -11.71 -12.74 -18.50
C GLU A 83 -11.24 -12.76 -17.04
N PHE A 84 -12.09 -12.40 -16.09
CA PHE A 84 -11.82 -12.52 -14.66
C PHE A 84 -12.01 -13.99 -14.21
N PRO A 85 -11.12 -14.58 -13.39
CA PRO A 85 -9.94 -13.97 -12.81
C PRO A 85 -8.81 -13.76 -13.83
N GLN A 86 -8.11 -12.62 -13.72
CA GLN A 86 -7.00 -12.27 -14.60
C GLN A 86 -5.79 -13.14 -14.32
N LEU A 87 -5.02 -13.45 -15.37
CA LEU A 87 -3.68 -14.00 -15.20
C LEU A 87 -2.75 -12.91 -14.63
N LEU A 88 -1.84 -13.29 -13.74
CA LEU A 88 -0.90 -12.34 -13.15
C LEU A 88 -0.06 -11.62 -14.19
N SER A 89 0.40 -12.30 -15.25
CA SER A 89 1.14 -11.68 -16.35
C SER A 89 0.37 -10.52 -17.00
N THR A 90 -0.95 -10.67 -17.18
CA THR A 90 -1.80 -9.62 -17.76
C THR A 90 -1.90 -8.40 -16.83
N LEU A 91 -2.05 -8.62 -15.52
CA LEU A 91 -2.12 -7.54 -14.53
C LEU A 91 -0.79 -6.81 -14.40
N LEU A 92 0.32 -7.54 -14.36
CA LEU A 92 1.67 -6.97 -14.30
C LEU A 92 2.00 -6.17 -15.57
N ASP A 93 1.69 -6.70 -16.75
CA ASP A 93 1.88 -6.00 -18.03
C ASP A 93 1.05 -4.70 -18.12
N ALA A 94 -0.11 -4.67 -17.47
CA ALA A 94 -0.95 -3.49 -17.37
C ALA A 94 -0.48 -2.51 -16.26
N GLY A 95 0.54 -2.85 -15.46
CA GLY A 95 1.01 -2.03 -14.34
C GLY A 95 0.02 -1.97 -13.18
N PHE A 96 -0.78 -3.03 -13.00
CA PHE A 96 -1.85 -3.06 -12.00
C PHE A 96 -1.36 -3.42 -10.58
N GLU A 97 -0.07 -3.67 -10.39
CA GLU A 97 0.55 -4.02 -9.11
C GLU A 97 0.52 -2.88 -8.09
N THR A 98 0.52 -1.64 -8.55
CA THR A 98 0.56 -0.46 -7.68
C THR A 98 -0.70 0.41 -7.81
N GLY A 99 -0.92 1.27 -6.80
CA GLY A 99 -1.87 2.37 -6.91
C GLY A 99 -1.35 3.53 -7.77
N ALA A 100 -2.14 4.58 -7.91
CA ALA A 100 -1.78 5.83 -8.57
C ALA A 100 -1.45 6.92 -7.53
N MET A 101 -0.76 7.99 -7.94
CA MET A 101 -0.52 9.15 -7.05
C MET A 101 -1.82 9.77 -6.52
N SER A 102 -2.90 9.72 -7.31
CA SER A 102 -4.24 10.13 -6.86
C SER A 102 -4.75 9.35 -5.63
N ASP A 103 -4.25 8.15 -5.39
CA ASP A 103 -4.60 7.38 -4.19
C ASP A 103 -3.97 7.97 -2.93
N LEU A 104 -2.70 8.46 -3.01
CA LEU A 104 -2.08 9.20 -1.91
C LEU A 104 -2.84 10.52 -1.64
N GLU A 105 -3.21 11.26 -2.69
CA GLU A 105 -4.00 12.48 -2.57
C GLU A 105 -5.35 12.19 -1.91
N ARG A 106 -6.05 11.11 -2.31
CA ARG A 106 -7.31 10.67 -1.71
C ARG A 106 -7.16 10.30 -0.23
N MET A 107 -6.09 9.61 0.15
CA MET A 107 -5.80 9.27 1.55
C MET A 107 -5.50 10.52 2.40
N GLN A 108 -5.06 11.61 1.78
CA GLN A 108 -4.78 12.90 2.44
C GLN A 108 -5.96 13.90 2.36
N GLU A 109 -7.02 13.59 1.62
CA GLU A 109 -8.15 14.49 1.39
C GLU A 109 -8.91 14.86 2.67
N ASN A 110 -8.95 13.93 3.64
CA ASN A 110 -9.65 14.10 4.92
C ASN A 110 -8.65 14.04 6.07
N PRO A 111 -7.86 15.09 6.31
CA PRO A 111 -6.83 15.08 7.33
C PRO A 111 -7.43 14.87 8.73
N ARG A 112 -6.71 14.13 9.57
CA ARG A 112 -7.10 13.81 10.94
C ARG A 112 -6.07 14.34 11.92
N ASP A 113 -6.54 14.98 12.98
CA ASP A 113 -5.67 15.46 14.07
C ASP A 113 -5.20 14.29 14.98
N GLU A 114 -6.01 13.22 15.06
CA GLU A 114 -5.75 12.05 15.90
C GLU A 114 -6.01 10.76 15.11
N PRO A 115 -5.27 9.69 15.36
CA PRO A 115 -5.53 8.40 14.72
C PRO A 115 -6.90 7.86 15.12
N ARG A 116 -7.54 7.16 14.20
CA ARG A 116 -8.85 6.51 14.41
C ARG A 116 -8.80 5.48 15.53
N TYR A 117 -7.70 4.75 15.64
CA TYR A 117 -7.52 3.62 16.54
C TYR A 117 -6.09 3.58 17.07
N GLY A 118 -5.91 3.15 18.31
CA GLY A 118 -4.61 3.14 18.99
C GLY A 118 -4.18 4.51 19.49
N GLN A 119 -2.88 4.71 19.65
CA GLN A 119 -2.29 5.92 20.22
C GLN A 119 -1.84 6.89 19.11
N ALA A 120 -1.78 8.17 19.45
CA ALA A 120 -1.10 9.17 18.65
C ALA A 120 0.41 8.88 18.59
N VAL A 121 1.06 9.38 17.54
CA VAL A 121 2.52 9.31 17.42
C VAL A 121 3.15 10.03 18.61
N ALA A 122 4.09 9.38 19.28
CA ALA A 122 4.77 9.93 20.42
C ALA A 122 5.66 11.12 20.03
N GLU A 123 5.55 12.21 20.77
CA GLU A 123 6.45 13.36 20.61
C GLU A 123 7.85 13.04 21.12
N THR A 124 8.85 13.77 20.61
CA THR A 124 10.21 13.70 21.16
C THR A 124 10.19 14.18 22.62
N PRO A 125 10.81 13.45 23.56
CA PRO A 125 10.82 13.86 24.98
C PRO A 125 11.39 15.27 25.18
N ASP A 126 10.78 16.06 26.08
CA ASP A 126 11.28 17.38 26.47
C ASP A 126 12.56 17.31 27.30
N ASP A 127 12.79 16.20 28.01
CA ASP A 127 13.98 15.95 28.83
C ASP A 127 15.13 15.44 27.95
N GLU A 128 16.12 16.27 27.71
CA GLU A 128 17.32 15.93 26.92
C GLU A 128 18.06 14.68 27.45
N SER A 129 17.86 14.32 28.73
CA SER A 129 18.46 13.11 29.29
C SER A 129 17.83 11.81 28.80
N GLU A 130 16.66 11.88 28.17
CA GLU A 130 15.98 10.76 27.53
C GLU A 130 16.36 10.60 26.05
N TRP A 131 17.14 11.54 25.48
CA TRP A 131 17.52 11.47 24.08
C TRP A 131 18.60 10.44 23.85
N LEU A 132 18.41 9.65 22.78
CA LEU A 132 19.41 8.73 22.26
C LEU A 132 20.33 9.47 21.27
N ASP A 133 21.62 9.43 21.54
CA ASP A 133 22.67 9.98 20.67
C ASP A 133 23.73 8.91 20.35
N PRO A 134 23.37 7.82 19.65
CA PRO A 134 24.28 6.71 19.38
C PRO A 134 25.34 7.12 18.34
N ASP A 135 26.53 6.51 18.42
CA ASP A 135 27.56 6.66 17.39
C ASP A 135 27.19 5.93 16.09
N THR A 136 26.38 4.88 16.20
CA THR A 136 25.89 4.07 15.06
C THR A 136 24.38 3.94 15.12
N LEU A 137 23.73 4.29 14.02
CA LEU A 137 22.30 4.08 13.81
C LEU A 137 22.05 2.69 13.24
N GLU A 138 21.19 1.91 13.90
CA GLU A 138 20.72 0.63 13.38
C GLU A 138 19.47 0.87 12.52
N PHE A 139 19.49 0.43 11.28
CA PHE A 139 18.39 0.54 10.30
C PHE A 139 17.98 -0.85 9.84
N SER A 140 16.67 -1.07 9.66
CA SER A 140 16.12 -2.32 9.11
C SER A 140 14.95 -2.02 8.17
N LEU A 141 14.84 -2.79 7.10
CA LEU A 141 13.64 -2.83 6.26
C LEU A 141 12.82 -4.07 6.61
N THR A 142 11.50 -3.97 6.44
CA THR A 142 10.58 -5.09 6.71
C THR A 142 10.94 -6.31 5.85
N PRO A 143 11.02 -7.53 6.44
CA PRO A 143 11.42 -8.74 5.72
C PRO A 143 10.25 -9.34 4.92
N THR A 144 9.82 -8.67 3.86
CA THR A 144 8.81 -9.19 2.93
C THR A 144 9.34 -10.31 2.03
N GLU A 145 10.64 -10.26 1.77
CA GLU A 145 11.49 -11.23 1.07
C GLU A 145 12.75 -11.48 1.90
N ASP A 146 13.76 -12.13 1.33
CA ASP A 146 15.06 -12.31 1.99
C ASP A 146 15.68 -10.94 2.34
N PRO A 147 15.80 -10.59 3.63
CA PRO A 147 16.24 -9.25 4.04
C PRO A 147 17.71 -8.96 3.71
N THR A 148 18.51 -9.96 3.35
CA THR A 148 19.94 -9.77 3.08
C THR A 148 20.22 -9.00 1.79
N VAL A 149 19.24 -8.95 0.86
CA VAL A 149 19.37 -8.22 -0.41
C VAL A 149 19.29 -6.70 -0.23
N TYR A 150 18.69 -6.24 0.86
CA TYR A 150 18.37 -4.82 1.03
C TYR A 150 19.55 -3.96 1.48
N GLU A 151 20.59 -4.53 2.12
CA GLU A 151 21.73 -3.75 2.56
C GLU A 151 22.46 -3.08 1.38
N GLU A 152 22.71 -3.82 0.30
CA GLU A 152 23.36 -3.27 -0.89
C GLU A 152 22.42 -2.35 -1.67
N THR A 153 21.16 -2.74 -1.80
CA THR A 153 20.11 -1.95 -2.46
C THR A 153 19.96 -0.57 -1.85
N LEU A 154 19.92 -0.49 -0.52
CA LEU A 154 19.69 0.76 0.22
C LEU A 154 20.98 1.56 0.47
N ARG A 155 22.15 1.08 0.06
CA ARG A 155 23.43 1.76 0.30
C ARG A 155 23.40 3.26 -0.04
N PRO A 156 22.81 3.71 -1.16
CA PRO A 156 22.73 5.13 -1.47
C PRO A 156 21.97 5.97 -0.43
N LEU A 157 20.94 5.39 0.19
CA LEU A 157 20.19 6.02 1.28
C LEU A 157 20.98 6.01 2.58
N LEU A 158 21.59 4.86 2.93
CA LEU A 158 22.39 4.74 4.14
C LEU A 158 23.56 5.72 4.14
N ASP A 159 24.25 5.87 3.02
CA ASP A 159 25.36 6.83 2.86
C ASP A 159 24.87 8.28 3.06
N ASN A 160 23.67 8.64 2.59
CA ASN A 160 23.09 9.96 2.80
C ASN A 160 22.64 10.17 4.27
N ILE A 161 22.15 9.14 4.94
CA ILE A 161 21.86 9.21 6.38
C ILE A 161 23.17 9.47 7.16
N GLU A 162 24.27 8.81 6.80
CA GLU A 162 25.59 9.05 7.41
C GLU A 162 26.07 10.49 7.17
N GLU A 163 25.89 11.03 5.93
CA GLU A 163 26.29 12.39 5.59
C GLU A 163 25.48 13.43 6.38
N GLU A 164 24.15 13.27 6.45
CA GLU A 164 23.24 14.24 7.05
C GLU A 164 23.24 14.22 8.58
N THR A 165 23.51 13.05 9.19
CA THR A 165 23.51 12.89 10.66
C THR A 165 24.90 12.94 11.27
N GLY A 166 25.96 12.67 10.51
CA GLY A 166 27.32 12.49 11.01
C GLY A 166 27.49 11.20 11.83
N LYS A 167 26.55 10.27 11.75
CA LYS A 167 26.58 8.96 12.42
C LYS A 167 26.90 7.86 11.43
N SER A 168 27.50 6.77 11.88
CA SER A 168 27.57 5.55 11.07
C SER A 168 26.20 4.89 11.00
N VAL A 169 25.89 4.18 9.90
CA VAL A 169 24.66 3.42 9.74
C VAL A 169 24.98 1.95 9.50
N ASN A 170 24.36 1.09 10.31
CA ASN A 170 24.43 -0.37 10.15
C ASN A 170 23.06 -0.90 9.72
N TYR A 171 23.05 -1.78 8.70
CA TYR A 171 21.83 -2.47 8.29
C TYR A 171 21.65 -3.73 9.14
N ALA A 172 20.57 -3.78 9.93
CA ALA A 172 20.20 -4.93 10.74
C ALA A 172 19.18 -5.81 9.96
N SER A 173 19.63 -6.99 9.54
CA SER A 173 18.73 -7.99 8.97
C SER A 173 17.97 -8.68 10.08
N LEU A 174 16.64 -8.59 10.05
CA LEU A 174 15.72 -9.18 11.02
C LEU A 174 14.76 -10.15 10.30
N ASP A 175 14.39 -11.23 10.97
CA ASP A 175 13.73 -12.37 10.33
C ASP A 175 12.19 -12.29 10.36
N SER A 176 11.60 -11.35 11.14
CA SER A 176 10.15 -11.18 11.24
C SER A 176 9.73 -9.74 11.51
N TYR A 177 8.48 -9.44 11.25
CA TYR A 177 7.89 -8.13 11.54
C TYR A 177 7.86 -7.85 13.04
N ALA A 178 7.54 -8.87 13.84
CA ALA A 178 7.59 -8.80 15.30
C ALA A 178 8.99 -8.47 15.82
N ALA A 179 10.02 -9.15 15.30
CA ALA A 179 11.41 -8.89 15.68
C ALA A 179 11.83 -7.44 15.39
N GLN A 180 11.32 -6.83 14.31
CA GLN A 180 11.60 -5.45 13.94
C GLN A 180 10.97 -4.46 14.95
N VAL A 181 9.70 -4.66 15.32
CA VAL A 181 9.01 -3.84 16.33
C VAL A 181 9.68 -3.99 17.70
N GLU A 182 9.99 -5.22 18.11
CA GLU A 182 10.66 -5.50 19.39
C GLU A 182 12.08 -4.92 19.48
N ALA A 183 12.82 -4.94 18.36
CA ALA A 183 14.14 -4.32 18.31
C ALA A 183 14.05 -2.80 18.51
N MET A 184 13.07 -2.13 17.92
CA MET A 184 12.84 -0.69 18.13
C MET A 184 12.35 -0.41 19.55
N ARG A 185 11.38 -1.18 20.07
CA ARG A 185 10.87 -1.06 21.43
C ARG A 185 11.98 -1.17 22.50
N SER A 186 12.99 -1.98 22.23
CA SER A 186 14.15 -2.16 23.12
C SER A 186 15.33 -1.26 22.78
N GLU A 187 15.12 -0.23 21.94
CA GLU A 187 16.13 0.75 21.51
C GLU A 187 17.39 0.13 20.86
N ARG A 188 17.23 -1.08 20.29
CA ARG A 188 18.28 -1.75 19.50
C ARG A 188 18.15 -1.48 18.00
N LEU A 189 17.03 -0.90 17.58
CA LEU A 189 16.75 -0.45 16.23
C LEU A 189 16.31 1.01 16.31
N HIS A 190 16.95 1.87 15.54
CA HIS A 190 16.74 3.31 15.60
C HIS A 190 15.89 3.81 14.46
N LEU A 191 16.03 3.19 13.28
CA LEU A 191 15.36 3.53 12.04
C LEU A 191 14.78 2.25 11.43
N ALA A 192 13.58 2.34 10.88
CA ALA A 192 12.98 1.20 10.21
C ALA A 192 12.04 1.61 9.07
N GLY A 193 11.99 0.77 8.02
CA GLY A 193 10.85 0.70 7.14
C GLY A 193 9.94 -0.42 7.61
N PHE A 194 8.82 -0.10 8.23
CA PHE A 194 7.85 -1.08 8.72
C PHE A 194 6.83 -1.45 7.65
N SER A 195 6.40 -2.71 7.62
CA SER A 195 5.26 -3.12 6.80
C SER A 195 4.00 -2.35 7.21
N THR A 196 3.12 -2.16 6.26
CA THR A 196 1.89 -1.37 6.43
C THR A 196 1.09 -1.77 7.67
N GLY A 197 0.92 -3.07 7.91
CA GLY A 197 0.20 -3.59 9.08
C GLY A 197 0.97 -3.46 10.39
N ALA A 198 2.31 -3.50 10.35
CA ALA A 198 3.16 -3.41 11.55
C ALA A 198 3.38 -1.96 12.02
N VAL A 199 3.16 -0.95 11.16
CA VAL A 199 3.31 0.47 11.55
C VAL A 199 2.49 0.83 12.79
N PRO A 200 1.19 0.50 12.90
CA PRO A 200 0.43 0.82 14.11
C PRO A 200 0.98 0.13 15.36
N TYR A 201 1.46 -1.10 15.27
CA TYR A 201 2.15 -1.75 16.39
C TYR A 201 3.41 -0.97 16.78
N ALA A 202 4.25 -0.60 15.82
CA ALA A 202 5.46 0.16 16.09
C ALA A 202 5.16 1.52 16.75
N VAL A 203 4.10 2.22 16.33
CA VAL A 203 3.62 3.46 16.96
C VAL A 203 3.19 3.21 18.40
N ASN A 204 2.36 2.19 18.63
CA ASN A 204 1.71 1.97 19.92
C ASN A 204 2.63 1.38 20.99
N ILE A 205 3.59 0.52 20.62
CA ILE A 205 4.42 -0.20 21.60
C ILE A 205 5.93 0.06 21.48
N ALA A 206 6.39 0.70 20.41
CA ALA A 206 7.80 1.01 20.20
C ALA A 206 8.06 2.52 20.03
N ASN A 207 7.05 3.37 20.18
CA ASN A 207 7.13 4.83 20.00
C ASN A 207 7.78 5.23 18.66
N ALA A 208 7.50 4.47 17.61
CA ALA A 208 7.92 4.80 16.27
C ALA A 208 7.24 6.09 15.78
N VAL A 209 7.97 6.92 15.06
CA VAL A 209 7.49 8.13 14.41
C VAL A 209 7.52 7.90 12.89
N PRO A 210 6.41 7.44 12.29
CA PRO A 210 6.30 7.33 10.84
C PRO A 210 6.34 8.72 10.20
N PHE A 211 7.22 8.94 9.25
CA PHE A 211 7.40 10.28 8.67
C PHE A 211 7.37 10.31 7.15
N SER A 212 7.62 9.18 6.47
CA SER A 212 7.66 9.16 5.02
C SER A 212 7.25 7.82 4.42
N VAL A 213 6.79 7.88 3.18
CA VAL A 213 6.54 6.74 2.30
C VAL A 213 7.29 6.91 0.99
N GLN A 214 7.61 5.79 0.37
CA GLN A 214 8.27 5.78 -0.93
C GLN A 214 7.25 5.92 -2.05
N ILE A 215 7.57 6.73 -3.06
CA ILE A 215 6.77 6.93 -4.25
C ILE A 215 7.64 6.83 -5.50
N ASP A 216 6.99 6.59 -6.64
CA ASP A 216 7.58 6.83 -7.94
C ASP A 216 7.83 8.34 -8.13
N GLY A 217 8.99 8.70 -8.62
CA GLY A 217 9.43 10.09 -8.76
C GLY A 217 8.85 10.84 -9.95
N SER A 218 7.94 10.28 -10.72
CA SER A 218 7.45 10.83 -11.98
C SER A 218 6.36 11.91 -11.85
N GLY A 219 6.10 12.42 -10.66
CA GLY A 219 5.13 13.51 -10.44
C GLY A 219 3.68 13.05 -10.60
N GLU A 220 2.86 13.79 -11.38
CA GLU A 220 1.42 13.51 -11.55
C GLU A 220 1.10 12.11 -12.11
N ASN A 221 2.09 11.45 -12.72
CA ASN A 221 1.96 10.10 -13.26
C ASN A 221 2.66 9.06 -12.37
N GLY A 222 3.11 9.45 -11.18
CA GLY A 222 3.77 8.56 -10.24
C GLY A 222 2.83 7.49 -9.68
N SER A 223 3.43 6.45 -9.14
CA SER A 223 2.69 5.40 -8.44
C SER A 223 2.88 5.51 -6.92
N PHE A 224 1.85 5.12 -6.20
CA PHE A 224 1.83 5.05 -4.75
C PHE A 224 1.02 3.86 -4.30
N GLY A 225 1.44 3.24 -3.20
CA GLY A 225 0.71 2.16 -2.57
C GLY A 225 0.93 0.79 -3.24
N TYR A 226 0.13 -0.14 -2.81
CA TYR A 226 0.10 -1.51 -3.31
C TYR A 226 -1.30 -2.10 -3.04
N ARG A 227 -1.58 -3.27 -3.62
CA ARG A 227 -2.86 -3.98 -3.44
C ARG A 227 -2.64 -5.31 -2.74
N LEU A 228 -3.65 -5.79 -2.05
CA LEU A 228 -3.78 -7.20 -1.74
C LEU A 228 -4.29 -7.91 -2.98
N TRP A 229 -3.59 -8.95 -3.42
CA TRP A 229 -4.07 -9.91 -4.40
C TRP A 229 -4.28 -11.27 -3.75
N LEU A 230 -5.43 -11.89 -3.97
CA LEU A 230 -5.64 -13.30 -3.67
C LEU A 230 -5.26 -14.10 -4.90
N ILE A 231 -4.21 -14.90 -4.78
CA ILE A 231 -3.67 -15.71 -5.88
C ILE A 231 -3.94 -17.18 -5.68
N THR A 232 -4.05 -17.90 -6.78
CA THR A 232 -4.09 -19.38 -6.84
C THR A 232 -3.42 -19.84 -8.13
N GLN A 233 -3.20 -21.14 -8.29
CA GLN A 233 -2.67 -21.69 -9.54
C GLN A 233 -3.66 -21.44 -10.70
N VAL A 234 -3.12 -21.17 -11.90
CA VAL A 234 -3.92 -20.87 -13.09
C VAL A 234 -4.85 -22.01 -13.47
N ASP A 235 -4.42 -23.24 -13.29
CA ASP A 235 -5.14 -24.48 -13.61
C ASP A 235 -5.90 -25.08 -12.42
N ASN A 236 -5.91 -24.42 -11.26
CA ASN A 236 -6.73 -24.85 -10.12
C ASN A 236 -8.21 -24.81 -10.54
N PRO A 237 -8.89 -25.98 -10.63
CA PRO A 237 -10.27 -26.05 -11.07
C PRO A 237 -11.28 -25.68 -9.98
N ASP A 238 -10.86 -25.70 -8.71
CA ASP A 238 -11.72 -25.60 -7.54
C ASP A 238 -11.80 -24.17 -7.00
N ILE A 239 -10.82 -23.30 -7.36
CA ILE A 239 -10.74 -21.93 -6.89
C ILE A 239 -10.68 -20.96 -8.08
N GLY A 240 -11.77 -20.22 -8.31
CA GLY A 240 -11.90 -19.17 -9.32
C GLY A 240 -12.39 -17.85 -8.76
N SER A 241 -12.82 -17.83 -7.50
CA SER A 241 -13.31 -16.63 -6.80
C SER A 241 -13.04 -16.72 -5.30
N LEU A 242 -13.26 -15.62 -4.57
CA LEU A 242 -13.14 -15.59 -3.11
C LEU A 242 -14.11 -16.60 -2.44
N GLU A 243 -15.32 -16.73 -2.96
CA GLU A 243 -16.34 -17.64 -2.41
C GLU A 243 -15.92 -19.12 -2.47
N ASP A 244 -15.07 -19.49 -3.45
CA ASP A 244 -14.60 -20.85 -3.62
C ASP A 244 -13.59 -21.29 -2.53
N LEU A 245 -13.13 -20.38 -1.69
CA LEU A 245 -12.34 -20.73 -0.50
C LEU A 245 -13.18 -21.52 0.53
N LYS A 246 -14.51 -21.39 0.48
CA LYS A 246 -15.43 -22.17 1.31
C LYS A 246 -15.53 -23.59 0.79
N GLY A 247 -14.87 -24.50 1.45
CA GLY A 247 -14.80 -25.88 1.01
C GLY A 247 -14.99 -26.92 2.13
N ASP A 248 -15.32 -28.15 1.73
CA ASP A 248 -15.23 -29.34 2.58
C ASP A 248 -14.60 -30.47 1.74
N PRO A 249 -13.32 -30.80 1.95
CA PRO A 249 -12.43 -30.23 2.98
C PRO A 249 -12.15 -28.72 2.78
N LYS A 250 -11.78 -28.04 3.87
CA LYS A 250 -11.34 -26.63 3.82
C LYS A 250 -10.09 -26.49 2.97
N GLN A 251 -10.02 -25.41 2.20
CA GLN A 251 -8.82 -25.02 1.45
C GLN A 251 -7.73 -24.56 2.44
N ASN A 252 -6.47 -24.91 2.19
CA ASN A 252 -5.34 -24.43 2.98
C ASN A 252 -4.75 -23.19 2.34
N VAL A 253 -4.97 -22.03 2.97
CA VAL A 253 -4.57 -20.70 2.45
C VAL A 253 -3.34 -20.19 3.20
N ALA A 254 -2.30 -19.84 2.46
CA ALA A 254 -1.07 -19.32 3.02
C ALA A 254 -1.20 -17.83 3.37
N HIS A 255 -1.46 -17.53 4.63
CA HIS A 255 -1.25 -16.17 5.14
C HIS A 255 0.25 -15.91 5.36
N ALA A 256 0.71 -14.63 5.24
CA ALA A 256 2.14 -14.33 5.29
C ALA A 256 2.69 -14.30 6.73
N ASP A 257 2.34 -13.26 7.47
CA ASP A 257 2.77 -12.96 8.85
C ASP A 257 1.57 -12.41 9.62
N PRO A 258 1.40 -12.70 10.91
CA PRO A 258 0.24 -12.24 11.69
C PRO A 258 -0.01 -10.74 11.63
N SER A 259 1.03 -9.91 11.62
CA SER A 259 0.94 -8.45 11.53
C SER A 259 0.98 -7.89 10.10
N SER A 260 1.08 -8.76 9.09
CA SER A 260 1.04 -8.33 7.68
C SER A 260 -0.33 -7.79 7.31
N ASN A 261 -0.39 -6.57 6.73
CA ASN A 261 -1.66 -6.01 6.27
C ASN A 261 -2.28 -6.88 5.16
N SER A 262 -1.64 -6.97 3.99
CA SER A 262 -2.20 -7.71 2.85
C SER A 262 -2.09 -9.23 3.00
N GLY A 263 -1.17 -9.73 3.83
CA GLY A 263 -1.00 -11.16 4.05
C GLY A 263 -1.86 -11.75 5.17
N ASN A 264 -2.49 -10.93 6.02
CA ASN A 264 -3.29 -11.45 7.14
C ASN A 264 -4.42 -10.50 7.58
N LEU A 265 -4.13 -9.27 8.02
CA LEU A 265 -5.14 -8.42 8.67
C LEU A 265 -6.24 -7.98 7.69
N ALA A 266 -5.86 -7.48 6.51
CA ALA A 266 -6.84 -7.10 5.49
C ALA A 266 -7.67 -8.30 4.98
N PRO A 267 -7.10 -9.47 4.68
CA PRO A 267 -7.90 -10.67 4.39
C PRO A 267 -8.92 -10.99 5.48
N ARG A 268 -8.53 -10.96 6.75
CA ARG A 268 -9.45 -11.23 7.87
C ARG A 268 -10.63 -10.27 7.91
N ALA A 269 -10.41 -8.99 7.64
CA ALA A 269 -11.47 -7.99 7.62
C ALA A 269 -12.26 -8.01 6.31
N LEU A 270 -11.57 -7.94 5.16
CA LEU A 270 -12.21 -7.72 3.86
C LEU A 270 -12.92 -8.97 3.34
N PHE A 271 -12.36 -10.16 3.54
CA PHE A 271 -13.00 -11.41 3.14
C PHE A 271 -14.22 -11.71 4.03
N ALA A 272 -14.10 -11.46 5.36
CA ALA A 272 -15.23 -11.60 6.28
C ALA A 272 -16.41 -10.71 5.89
N ASN A 273 -16.14 -9.46 5.44
CA ASN A 273 -17.17 -8.54 4.95
C ASN A 273 -17.88 -9.08 3.69
N GLN A 274 -17.24 -9.94 2.92
CA GLN A 274 -17.81 -10.62 1.76
C GLN A 274 -18.33 -12.02 2.12
N GLY A 275 -18.39 -12.35 3.41
CA GLY A 275 -18.93 -13.58 3.93
C GLY A 275 -17.99 -14.78 3.85
N VAL A 276 -16.67 -14.57 3.65
CA VAL A 276 -15.64 -15.62 3.70
C VAL A 276 -14.76 -15.39 4.91
N VAL A 277 -14.93 -16.20 5.95
CA VAL A 277 -14.30 -15.99 7.26
C VAL A 277 -13.09 -16.91 7.41
N PRO A 278 -11.87 -16.35 7.54
CA PRO A 278 -10.67 -17.14 7.80
C PRO A 278 -10.83 -18.03 9.02
N GLU A 279 -10.27 -19.24 8.97
CA GLU A 279 -10.36 -20.30 9.99
C GLU A 279 -11.75 -20.95 10.12
N GLU A 280 -12.83 -20.25 9.78
CA GLU A 280 -14.18 -20.86 9.71
C GLU A 280 -14.44 -21.51 8.34
N ASP A 281 -14.15 -20.79 7.25
CA ASP A 281 -14.44 -21.22 5.89
C ASP A 281 -13.24 -21.90 5.21
N TYR A 282 -12.00 -21.52 5.57
CA TYR A 282 -10.77 -22.12 5.09
C TYR A 282 -9.73 -22.25 6.23
N GLU A 283 -8.69 -23.06 6.03
CA GLU A 283 -7.58 -23.20 6.97
C GLU A 283 -6.53 -22.10 6.71
N VAL A 284 -6.05 -21.43 7.76
CA VAL A 284 -4.97 -20.46 7.70
C VAL A 284 -3.67 -21.12 8.09
N SER A 285 -2.66 -21.05 7.20
CA SER A 285 -1.28 -21.46 7.49
C SER A 285 -0.37 -20.25 7.33
N TYR A 286 0.42 -19.91 8.34
CA TYR A 286 1.40 -18.84 8.21
C TYR A 286 2.66 -19.31 7.48
N SER A 287 2.96 -18.70 6.35
CA SER A 287 4.14 -19.03 5.53
C SER A 287 5.42 -18.32 5.98
N GLY A 288 5.28 -17.25 6.77
CA GLY A 288 6.37 -16.40 7.25
C GLY A 288 6.67 -15.18 6.36
N GLY A 289 6.09 -15.08 5.15
CA GLY A 289 6.27 -13.91 4.27
C GLY A 289 5.60 -14.07 2.91
N HIS A 290 5.53 -12.97 2.15
CA HIS A 290 4.85 -12.95 0.85
C HIS A 290 5.58 -13.78 -0.22
N GLN A 291 6.91 -13.82 -0.18
CA GLN A 291 7.71 -14.66 -1.06
C GLN A 291 7.38 -16.13 -0.84
N GLN A 292 7.38 -16.59 0.42
CA GLN A 292 7.07 -17.96 0.81
C GLN A 292 5.63 -18.34 0.44
N SER A 293 4.66 -17.42 0.67
CA SER A 293 3.28 -17.61 0.24
C SER A 293 3.16 -17.81 -1.27
N SER A 294 3.81 -16.94 -2.05
CA SER A 294 3.77 -16.97 -3.52
C SER A 294 4.42 -18.24 -4.07
N LEU A 295 5.61 -18.59 -3.58
CA LEU A 295 6.33 -19.81 -3.96
C LEU A 295 5.53 -21.07 -3.57
N GLY A 296 4.91 -21.08 -2.39
CA GLY A 296 4.11 -22.21 -1.92
C GLY A 296 2.90 -22.45 -2.80
N VAL A 297 2.19 -21.40 -3.26
CA VAL A 297 1.10 -21.55 -4.24
C VAL A 297 1.62 -22.04 -5.58
N ALA A 298 2.72 -21.49 -6.09
CA ALA A 298 3.30 -21.91 -7.36
C ALA A 298 3.76 -23.37 -7.36
N ASN A 299 4.17 -23.89 -6.19
CA ASN A 299 4.65 -25.26 -5.99
C ASN A 299 3.56 -26.24 -5.51
N ASP A 300 2.29 -25.81 -5.41
CA ASP A 300 1.17 -26.65 -4.95
C ASP A 300 1.27 -27.07 -3.47
N ASP A 301 1.95 -26.27 -2.64
CA ASP A 301 2.00 -26.48 -1.19
C ASP A 301 0.78 -25.84 -0.49
N TYR A 302 0.16 -24.85 -1.13
CA TYR A 302 -1.03 -24.12 -0.69
C TYR A 302 -1.98 -23.92 -1.87
N GLU A 303 -3.29 -23.96 -1.61
CA GLU A 303 -4.31 -23.80 -2.64
C GLU A 303 -4.47 -22.33 -3.07
N ALA A 304 -4.26 -21.40 -2.15
CA ALA A 304 -4.33 -19.95 -2.42
C ALA A 304 -3.49 -19.16 -1.41
N ALA A 305 -3.23 -17.88 -1.72
CA ALA A 305 -2.56 -16.97 -0.80
C ALA A 305 -2.97 -15.51 -1.04
N PRO A 306 -3.30 -14.74 0.01
CA PRO A 306 -3.34 -13.30 -0.05
C PRO A 306 -1.91 -12.74 0.01
N VAL A 307 -1.53 -12.01 -1.04
CA VAL A 307 -0.16 -11.48 -1.19
C VAL A 307 -0.16 -9.99 -1.49
N CYS A 308 0.94 -9.33 -1.20
CA CYS A 308 1.23 -7.97 -1.62
C CYS A 308 1.53 -7.97 -3.14
N SER A 309 0.85 -7.15 -3.91
CA SER A 309 1.01 -7.07 -5.36
C SER A 309 2.44 -6.71 -5.78
N THR A 310 3.07 -5.75 -5.11
CA THR A 310 4.47 -5.37 -5.36
C THR A 310 5.46 -6.45 -4.90
N CYS A 311 5.12 -7.23 -3.86
CA CYS A 311 5.98 -8.32 -3.40
C CYS A 311 6.04 -9.45 -4.44
N ILE A 312 4.88 -9.89 -4.95
CA ILE A 312 4.86 -10.94 -5.98
C ILE A 312 5.48 -10.46 -7.30
N ALA A 313 5.32 -9.17 -7.64
CA ALA A 313 5.97 -8.58 -8.82
C ALA A 313 7.50 -8.72 -8.74
N ARG A 314 8.10 -8.51 -7.56
CA ARG A 314 9.55 -8.70 -7.36
C ARG A 314 9.96 -10.17 -7.47
N VAL A 315 9.20 -11.08 -6.87
CA VAL A 315 9.46 -12.54 -6.96
C VAL A 315 9.44 -13.02 -8.42
N ILE A 316 8.53 -12.46 -9.23
CA ILE A 316 8.43 -12.77 -10.67
C ILE A 316 9.59 -12.12 -11.45
N ARG A 317 9.91 -10.84 -11.19
CA ARG A 317 11.05 -10.15 -11.82
C ARG A 317 12.36 -10.89 -11.58
N ASP A 318 12.52 -11.51 -10.42
CA ASP A 318 13.71 -12.27 -10.04
C ASP A 318 13.68 -13.72 -10.56
N ASP A 319 12.81 -14.02 -11.52
CA ASP A 319 12.67 -15.33 -12.18
C ASP A 319 12.38 -16.51 -11.20
N GLN A 320 11.82 -16.21 -10.02
CA GLN A 320 11.51 -17.25 -9.04
C GLN A 320 10.16 -17.93 -9.31
N ILE A 321 9.25 -17.24 -9.99
CA ILE A 321 7.94 -17.74 -10.42
C ILE A 321 7.66 -17.29 -11.85
N ASP A 322 7.17 -18.21 -12.69
CA ASP A 322 6.56 -17.85 -13.98
C ASP A 322 5.15 -17.28 -13.71
N PRO A 323 4.88 -16.01 -14.06
CA PRO A 323 3.58 -15.38 -13.79
C PRO A 323 2.41 -16.12 -14.46
N THR A 324 2.66 -16.89 -15.53
CA THR A 324 1.61 -17.67 -16.21
C THR A 324 1.15 -18.90 -15.42
N GLN A 325 1.85 -19.28 -14.35
CA GLN A 325 1.45 -20.39 -13.47
C GLN A 325 0.35 -19.98 -12.49
N LEU A 326 0.18 -18.67 -12.26
CA LEU A 326 -0.72 -18.12 -11.25
C LEU A 326 -1.79 -17.23 -11.86
N LYS A 327 -2.92 -17.13 -11.20
CA LYS A 327 -3.99 -16.16 -11.48
C LYS A 327 -4.34 -15.39 -10.21
N CYS A 328 -4.73 -14.12 -10.38
CA CYS A 328 -5.33 -13.32 -9.34
C CYS A 328 -6.85 -13.46 -9.43
N ILE A 329 -7.49 -13.86 -8.33
CA ILE A 329 -8.93 -14.10 -8.28
C ILE A 329 -9.68 -13.05 -7.47
N TRP A 330 -8.96 -12.18 -6.78
CA TRP A 330 -9.52 -11.06 -6.03
C TRP A 330 -8.44 -10.00 -5.76
N ALA A 331 -8.80 -8.74 -5.78
CA ALA A 331 -7.90 -7.62 -5.46
C ALA A 331 -8.58 -6.58 -4.57
N SER A 332 -7.81 -5.97 -3.68
CA SER A 332 -8.27 -4.85 -2.85
C SER A 332 -8.09 -3.50 -3.54
N ASP A 333 -8.67 -2.45 -2.97
CA ASP A 333 -8.22 -1.07 -3.16
C ASP A 333 -6.76 -0.88 -2.71
N PRO A 334 -6.04 0.13 -3.21
CA PRO A 334 -4.68 0.39 -2.78
C PRO A 334 -4.57 0.72 -1.29
N PHE A 335 -3.53 0.21 -0.67
CA PHE A 335 -3.08 0.54 0.68
C PHE A 335 -1.84 1.44 0.63
N PRO A 336 -1.57 2.23 1.69
CA PRO A 336 -0.28 2.89 1.82
C PRO A 336 0.84 1.84 1.87
N THR A 337 1.99 2.19 1.30
CA THR A 337 3.18 1.34 1.29
C THR A 337 3.90 1.37 2.64
N THR A 338 5.08 0.73 2.72
CA THR A 338 6.00 0.78 3.86
C THR A 338 6.17 2.20 4.38
N ALA A 339 5.96 2.43 5.68
CA ALA A 339 6.32 3.69 6.32
C ALA A 339 7.74 3.62 6.88
N PHE A 340 8.54 4.64 6.54
CA PHE A 340 9.83 4.83 7.17
C PHE A 340 9.67 5.64 8.45
N SER A 341 10.28 5.14 9.51
CA SER A 341 10.07 5.61 10.87
C SER A 341 11.40 5.69 11.62
N TYR A 342 11.46 6.54 12.62
CA TYR A 342 12.51 6.55 13.62
C TYR A 342 11.90 6.44 15.02
N VAL A 343 12.69 6.02 16.01
CA VAL A 343 12.23 6.01 17.41
C VAL A 343 12.19 7.45 17.95
N ASN A 344 11.12 7.82 18.65
CA ASN A 344 10.88 9.21 19.11
C ASN A 344 11.97 9.78 20.02
N THR A 345 12.72 8.93 20.70
CA THR A 345 13.80 9.31 21.64
C THR A 345 15.11 9.69 20.95
N LEU A 346 15.27 9.51 19.62
CA LEU A 346 16.46 9.98 18.92
C LEU A 346 16.69 11.49 19.13
N HIS A 347 17.97 11.89 19.28
CA HIS A 347 18.33 13.30 19.35
C HIS A 347 17.70 14.09 18.19
N PRO A 348 17.09 15.28 18.43
CA PRO A 348 16.38 16.03 17.40
C PRO A 348 17.21 16.32 16.14
N ASP A 349 18.52 16.59 16.29
CA ASP A 349 19.40 16.82 15.14
C ASP A 349 19.56 15.56 14.26
N ILE A 350 19.53 14.37 14.88
CA ILE A 350 19.56 13.09 14.15
C ILE A 350 18.24 12.89 13.42
N GLN A 351 17.10 13.12 14.08
CA GLN A 351 15.78 13.04 13.46
C GLN A 351 15.70 13.95 12.21
N GLU A 352 16.17 15.20 12.34
CA GLU A 352 16.19 16.15 11.23
C GLU A 352 17.14 15.70 10.11
N GLY A 353 18.33 15.18 10.44
CA GLY A 353 19.28 14.64 9.47
C GLY A 353 18.70 13.45 8.70
N VAL A 354 18.06 12.51 9.41
CA VAL A 354 17.34 11.38 8.82
C VAL A 354 16.25 11.87 7.86
N ARG A 355 15.40 12.80 8.29
CA ARG A 355 14.35 13.36 7.43
C ARG A 355 14.92 14.00 6.17
N ARG A 356 16.03 14.76 6.26
CA ARG A 356 16.70 15.33 5.08
C ARG A 356 17.21 14.25 4.14
N ALA A 357 17.82 13.17 4.65
CA ALA A 357 18.33 12.08 3.82
C ALA A 357 17.22 11.42 2.99
N PHE A 358 16.01 11.29 3.54
CA PHE A 358 14.88 10.76 2.80
C PHE A 358 14.21 11.79 1.88
N LEU A 359 13.95 13.00 2.36
CA LEU A 359 13.01 13.92 1.72
C LEU A 359 13.69 14.92 0.74
N ASP A 360 14.99 15.20 0.90
CA ASP A 360 15.69 16.21 0.11
C ASP A 360 16.51 15.61 -1.06
N TYR A 361 16.58 14.27 -1.16
CA TYR A 361 17.36 13.57 -2.18
C TYR A 361 16.44 12.84 -3.18
N ASP A 362 16.96 12.69 -4.39
CA ASP A 362 16.36 11.92 -5.46
C ASP A 362 17.25 10.69 -5.74
N TYR A 363 16.72 9.51 -5.54
CA TYR A 363 17.39 8.24 -5.72
C TYR A 363 17.05 7.58 -7.06
N GLN A 364 16.43 8.28 -7.99
CA GLN A 364 16.20 7.78 -9.35
C GLN A 364 17.53 7.43 -10.03
N GLY A 365 17.56 6.28 -10.71
CA GLY A 365 18.76 5.76 -11.35
C GLY A 365 19.79 5.15 -10.38
N THR A 366 19.37 4.81 -9.16
CA THR A 366 20.16 4.03 -8.21
C THR A 366 19.56 2.64 -8.03
N THR A 367 20.28 1.76 -7.33
CA THR A 367 19.80 0.42 -6.94
C THR A 367 18.44 0.45 -6.23
N ILE A 368 18.12 1.53 -5.52
CA ILE A 368 16.82 1.71 -4.84
C ILE A 368 15.69 1.75 -5.87
N ALA A 369 15.82 2.59 -6.90
CA ALA A 369 14.77 2.70 -7.93
C ALA A 369 14.68 1.44 -8.80
N GLU A 370 15.79 0.73 -9.01
CA GLU A 370 15.83 -0.54 -9.73
C GLU A 370 15.09 -1.64 -8.96
N GLU A 371 15.27 -1.72 -7.63
CA GLU A 371 14.66 -2.73 -6.77
C GLU A 371 13.17 -2.45 -6.51
N PHE A 372 12.80 -1.19 -6.30
CA PHE A 372 11.45 -0.81 -5.90
C PHE A 372 10.63 -0.23 -7.06
N GLU A 373 10.65 -0.85 -8.23
CA GLU A 373 9.79 -0.57 -9.40
C GLU A 373 9.77 0.91 -9.81
N GLY A 374 10.95 1.54 -9.86
CA GLY A 374 11.11 2.95 -10.23
C GLY A 374 10.89 3.93 -9.06
N ARG A 375 10.61 3.44 -7.86
CA ARG A 375 10.39 4.27 -6.67
C ARG A 375 11.71 4.73 -6.08
N GLY A 376 12.19 5.88 -6.51
CA GLY A 376 13.44 6.50 -6.01
C GLY A 376 13.21 7.77 -5.21
N THR A 377 12.00 8.01 -4.71
CA THR A 377 11.63 9.25 -4.03
C THR A 377 10.76 8.99 -2.82
N TRP A 378 10.89 9.83 -1.80
CA TRP A 378 10.06 9.78 -0.60
C TRP A 378 9.28 11.09 -0.43
N VAL A 379 8.08 10.97 0.12
CA VAL A 379 7.25 12.10 0.53
C VAL A 379 6.92 12.01 1.99
N GLU A 380 6.78 13.18 2.61
CA GLU A 380 6.34 13.29 3.99
C GLU A 380 4.86 12.91 4.12
N ILE A 381 4.52 12.24 5.20
CA ILE A 381 3.16 11.83 5.52
C ILE A 381 2.76 12.27 6.92
N ASP A 382 1.45 12.39 7.11
CA ASP A 382 0.80 12.39 8.42
C ASP A 382 0.23 10.97 8.70
N TYR A 383 0.66 10.37 9.80
CA TYR A 383 0.28 9.00 10.15
C TYR A 383 -1.22 8.85 10.36
N ALA A 384 -1.84 9.75 11.14
CA ALA A 384 -3.25 9.65 11.49
C ALA A 384 -4.13 9.71 10.24
N THR A 385 -3.70 10.48 9.24
CA THR A 385 -4.40 10.67 7.98
C THR A 385 -4.16 9.52 7.00
N VAL A 386 -2.89 9.25 6.66
CA VAL A 386 -2.56 8.29 5.58
C VAL A 386 -2.82 6.85 6.01
N TRP A 387 -2.66 6.54 7.30
CA TRP A 387 -2.92 5.19 7.85
C TRP A 387 -4.38 4.97 8.28
N ASP A 388 -5.30 5.94 8.08
CA ASP A 388 -6.70 5.82 8.55
C ASP A 388 -7.37 4.52 8.08
N ILE A 389 -7.15 4.10 6.83
CA ILE A 389 -7.71 2.86 6.30
C ILE A 389 -7.15 1.60 7.00
N ILE A 390 -5.87 1.60 7.33
CA ILE A 390 -5.23 0.49 8.03
C ILE A 390 -5.73 0.42 9.47
N LEU A 391 -5.86 1.59 10.11
CA LEU A 391 -6.43 1.69 11.46
C LEU A 391 -7.90 1.27 11.50
N GLN A 392 -8.67 1.53 10.43
CA GLN A 392 -10.04 1.04 10.31
C GLN A 392 -10.10 -0.49 10.22
N ILE A 393 -9.19 -1.12 9.47
CA ILE A 393 -9.08 -2.59 9.40
C ILE A 393 -8.75 -3.15 10.80
N GLN A 394 -7.75 -2.59 11.47
CA GLN A 394 -7.32 -3.08 12.78
C GLN A 394 -8.36 -2.82 13.88
N GLU A 395 -9.08 -1.69 13.84
CA GLU A 395 -10.22 -1.42 14.71
C GLU A 395 -11.33 -2.47 14.52
N SER A 396 -11.66 -2.81 13.27
CA SER A 396 -12.70 -3.81 12.96
C SER A 396 -12.34 -5.23 13.43
N LEU A 397 -11.07 -5.51 13.59
CA LEU A 397 -10.53 -6.77 14.13
C LEU A 397 -10.27 -6.72 15.64
N GLU A 398 -10.53 -5.58 16.29
CA GLU A 398 -10.27 -5.35 17.71
C GLU A 398 -8.81 -5.67 18.10
N VAL A 399 -7.84 -5.32 17.21
CA VAL A 399 -6.42 -5.61 17.40
C VAL A 399 -5.92 -4.98 18.70
N GLU A 400 -5.35 -5.78 19.58
CA GLU A 400 -4.65 -5.28 20.77
C GLU A 400 -3.16 -5.05 20.44
N TYR A 401 -2.67 -3.81 20.57
CA TYR A 401 -1.27 -3.52 20.30
C TYR A 401 -0.38 -4.02 21.44
N ASN A 402 -0.04 -5.28 21.40
CA ASN A 402 0.86 -5.93 22.32
C ASN A 402 1.83 -6.86 21.57
N THR A 403 2.87 -7.35 22.25
CA THR A 403 3.89 -8.18 21.61
C THR A 403 3.40 -9.60 21.29
N GLY A 404 2.38 -10.09 21.99
CA GLY A 404 1.78 -11.40 21.74
C GLY A 404 1.07 -11.42 20.39
N ASP A 405 0.27 -10.38 20.10
CA ASP A 405 -0.50 -10.29 18.85
C ASP A 405 0.37 -10.09 17.60
N LEU A 406 1.65 -9.75 17.75
CA LEU A 406 2.61 -9.72 16.66
C LEU A 406 3.11 -11.11 16.24
N GLU A 407 3.00 -12.10 17.14
CA GLU A 407 3.55 -13.44 16.96
C GLU A 407 2.47 -14.51 16.72
N GLU A 408 1.19 -14.19 17.04
CA GLU A 408 0.03 -15.07 16.86
C GLU A 408 -0.73 -14.80 15.54
#